data_75f3a26cd4a1a841eadeae9518ab83c0
#
_entry.id   75f3a26cd4a1a841eadeae9518ab83c0
#
_cell.length_a   1.000
_cell.length_b   1.000
_cell.length_c   1.000
_cell.angle_alpha   90.00
_cell.angle_beta   90.00
_cell.angle_gamma   90.00
#
_symmetry.space_group_name_H-M   'P 1'
#
loop_
_entity.id
_entity.type
_entity.pdbx_description
1 polymer ?
#
loop_
_entity_poly.entity_id
_entity_poly.type
_entity_poly.pdbx_seq_one_letter_code
_entity_poly.pdbx_strand_id
1 'polypeptide(L)'
;MSAAESSNQENVEARVIAAIAKTQQIPVETLTIDSTFVELNIDSLDGLQILFALEEEFGIDIPDDAGRQIISVREAVAGVSELLAKKHDAPAQQSQPGE
;
A
#
# COMPACT_ATOMS: atom_id res chain seq x y z
N MET A 1 10.34 23.75 -0.94
CA MET A 1 10.59 22.90 -0.76
C MET A 1 10.65 21.68 -1.45
N SER A 2 11.71 21.39 -1.94
CA SER A 2 11.85 20.19 -2.60
C SER A 2 11.65 19.07 -1.71
N ALA A 3 11.82 19.29 -0.51
CA ALA A 3 11.61 18.24 0.45
C ALA A 3 10.22 17.71 0.35
N ALA A 4 9.30 18.51 0.00
CA ALA A 4 7.94 18.08 -0.08
C ALA A 4 7.76 17.07 -1.16
N GLU A 5 8.43 17.22 -2.25
CA GLU A 5 8.28 16.27 -3.27
C GLU A 5 8.93 14.99 -2.99
N SER A 6 10.10 15.01 -2.42
CA SER A 6 10.72 13.80 -2.09
C SER A 6 9.96 13.10 -1.06
N SER A 7 9.34 13.79 -0.18
CA SER A 7 8.62 13.18 0.87
C SER A 7 7.44 12.44 0.42
N ASN A 8 6.90 12.68 -0.75
CA ASN A 8 5.74 11.97 -1.20
C ASN A 8 6.01 10.51 -1.31
N GLN A 9 7.11 10.07 -1.90
CA GLN A 9 7.38 8.69 -1.99
C GLN A 9 7.75 8.16 -0.66
N GLU A 10 8.47 8.90 0.15
CA GLU A 10 8.81 8.44 1.45
C GLU A 10 7.59 8.31 2.30
N ASN A 11 6.60 9.16 2.10
CA ASN A 11 5.38 9.06 2.85
C ASN A 11 4.63 7.80 2.50
N VAL A 12 4.61 7.41 1.24
CA VAL A 12 3.91 6.19 0.86
C VAL A 12 4.58 5.00 1.54
N GLU A 13 5.89 4.92 1.47
CA GLU A 13 6.58 3.81 2.07
C GLU A 13 6.35 3.78 3.58
N ALA A 14 6.49 4.90 4.25
CA ALA A 14 6.31 4.97 5.69
C ALA A 14 4.89 4.62 6.08
N ARG A 15 3.92 5.09 5.31
CA ARG A 15 2.52 4.83 5.62
C ARG A 15 2.16 3.36 5.37
N VAL A 16 2.73 2.75 4.34
CA VAL A 16 2.50 1.34 4.09
C VAL A 16 3.09 0.53 5.24
N ILE A 17 4.31 0.84 5.63
CA ILE A 17 4.95 0.12 6.74
C ILE A 17 4.15 0.30 8.02
N ALA A 18 3.68 1.51 8.28
CA ALA A 18 2.90 1.76 9.48
C ALA A 18 1.58 0.98 9.47
N ALA A 19 0.94 0.90 8.32
CA ALA A 19 -0.31 0.17 8.21
C ALA A 19 -0.09 -1.32 8.44
N ILE A 20 0.98 -1.88 7.88
CA ILE A 20 1.29 -3.28 8.06
C ILE A 20 1.63 -3.54 9.54
N ALA A 21 2.45 -2.69 10.13
CA ALA A 21 2.85 -2.86 11.51
C ALA A 21 1.64 -2.83 12.43
N LYS A 22 0.71 -1.93 12.15
CA LYS A 22 -0.46 -1.80 12.97
C LYS A 22 -1.36 -3.02 12.88
N THR A 23 -1.59 -3.53 11.68
CA THR A 23 -2.44 -4.69 11.53
C THR A 23 -1.82 -5.92 12.14
N GLN A 24 -0.49 -6.03 12.10
CA GLN A 24 0.19 -7.19 12.63
C GLN A 24 0.63 -6.99 14.08
N GLN A 25 0.45 -5.79 14.60
CA GLN A 25 0.79 -5.46 15.99
C GLN A 25 2.27 -5.70 16.24
N ILE A 26 3.11 -5.22 15.35
CA ILE A 26 4.55 -5.32 15.49
C ILE A 26 5.16 -3.94 15.36
N PRO A 27 6.34 -3.72 15.88
CA PRO A 27 6.96 -2.41 15.80
C PRO A 27 7.35 -2.09 14.37
N VAL A 28 7.23 -0.85 13.98
CA VAL A 28 7.57 -0.44 12.63
C VAL A 28 9.04 -0.70 12.35
N GLU A 29 9.88 -0.68 13.37
CA GLU A 29 11.29 -0.89 13.18
C GLU A 29 11.63 -2.28 12.71
N THR A 30 10.74 -3.24 12.87
CA THR A 30 11.00 -4.58 12.42
C THR A 30 10.73 -4.73 10.95
N LEU A 31 10.13 -3.73 10.30
CA LEU A 31 9.79 -3.83 8.90
C LEU A 31 10.74 -3.02 8.06
N THR A 32 11.14 -3.58 6.93
CA THR A 32 11.95 -2.84 5.96
C THR A 32 11.32 -3.07 4.61
N ILE A 33 11.79 -2.35 3.63
CA ILE A 33 11.28 -2.48 2.27
C ILE A 33 11.53 -3.89 1.74
N ASP A 34 12.50 -4.58 2.27
CA ASP A 34 12.83 -5.93 1.84
C ASP A 34 12.12 -7.02 2.63
N SER A 35 11.33 -6.67 3.62
CA SER A 35 10.62 -7.68 4.42
C SER A 35 9.56 -8.35 3.59
N THR A 36 9.48 -9.68 3.67
CA THR A 36 8.46 -10.41 2.95
C THR A 36 7.40 -10.88 3.93
N PHE A 37 6.22 -11.14 3.44
CA PHE A 37 5.12 -11.56 4.29
C PHE A 37 5.44 -12.94 4.88
N VAL A 38 6.13 -13.77 4.14
CA VAL A 38 6.49 -15.09 4.64
C VAL A 38 7.41 -14.95 5.85
N GLU A 39 8.39 -14.05 5.77
CA GLU A 39 9.29 -13.85 6.87
C GLU A 39 8.58 -13.34 8.10
N LEU A 40 7.51 -12.57 7.89
CA LEU A 40 6.78 -11.99 8.98
C LEU A 40 5.66 -12.89 9.47
N ASN A 41 5.57 -14.08 8.93
CA ASN A 41 4.52 -15.02 9.29
C ASN A 41 3.13 -14.47 9.01
N ILE A 42 2.99 -13.75 7.93
CA ILE A 42 1.71 -13.18 7.53
C ILE A 42 1.03 -14.17 6.62
N ASP A 43 -0.08 -14.73 7.04
CA ASP A 43 -0.79 -15.70 6.22
C ASP A 43 -1.83 -14.99 5.35
N SER A 44 -2.63 -15.74 4.64
CA SER A 44 -3.60 -15.19 3.69
C SER A 44 -4.60 -14.27 4.36
N LEU A 45 -5.07 -14.66 5.53
CA LEU A 45 -6.06 -13.88 6.21
C LEU A 45 -5.46 -12.57 6.68
N ASP A 46 -4.25 -12.62 7.24
CA ASP A 46 -3.57 -11.43 7.67
C ASP A 46 -3.28 -10.53 6.47
N GLY A 47 -2.96 -11.15 5.35
CA GLY A 47 -2.70 -10.39 4.13
C GLY A 47 -3.93 -9.61 3.69
N LEU A 48 -5.11 -10.21 3.82
CA LEU A 48 -6.33 -9.51 3.48
C LEU A 48 -6.54 -8.31 4.39
N GLN A 49 -6.25 -8.48 5.67
CA GLN A 49 -6.40 -7.38 6.59
C GLN A 49 -5.46 -6.25 6.23
N ILE A 50 -4.25 -6.58 5.79
CA ILE A 50 -3.30 -5.56 5.37
C ILE A 50 -3.83 -4.84 4.14
N LEU A 51 -4.41 -5.58 3.19
CA LEU A 51 -4.93 -4.94 1.99
C LEU A 51 -6.07 -3.99 2.33
N PHE A 52 -6.96 -4.39 3.23
CA PHE A 52 -8.05 -3.52 3.62
C PHE A 52 -7.51 -2.27 4.33
N ALA A 53 -6.48 -2.44 5.16
CA ALA A 53 -5.91 -1.31 5.86
C ALA A 53 -5.27 -0.33 4.86
N LEU A 54 -4.63 -0.87 3.82
CA LEU A 54 -4.02 -0.02 2.83
C LEU A 54 -5.09 0.71 2.02
N GLU A 55 -6.18 0.03 1.72
CA GLU A 55 -7.27 0.66 0.99
C GLU A 55 -7.83 1.83 1.78
N GLU A 56 -8.00 1.64 3.08
CA GLU A 56 -8.53 2.70 3.90
C GLU A 56 -7.53 3.81 4.10
N GLU A 57 -6.28 3.46 4.29
CA GLU A 57 -5.25 4.45 4.56
C GLU A 57 -5.05 5.39 3.38
N PHE A 58 -5.13 4.88 2.17
CA PHE A 58 -4.83 5.65 0.98
C PHE A 58 -6.05 6.00 0.15
N GLY A 59 -7.20 5.50 0.53
CA GLY A 59 -8.44 5.78 -0.21
C GLY A 59 -8.41 5.19 -1.61
N ILE A 60 -7.91 3.96 -1.74
CA ILE A 60 -7.79 3.31 -3.03
C ILE A 60 -8.47 1.96 -3.00
N ASP A 61 -8.69 1.39 -4.17
CA ASP A 61 -9.26 0.09 -4.28
C ASP A 61 -8.18 -0.82 -4.81
N ILE A 62 -7.85 -1.89 -4.13
CA ILE A 62 -6.85 -2.84 -4.56
C ILE A 62 -7.56 -4.05 -5.15
N PRO A 63 -7.48 -4.26 -6.46
CA PRO A 63 -8.14 -5.41 -7.05
C PRO A 63 -7.54 -6.72 -6.56
N ASP A 64 -8.28 -7.78 -6.62
CA ASP A 64 -7.82 -9.08 -6.15
C ASP A 64 -6.55 -9.49 -6.83
N ASP A 65 -6.44 -9.28 -8.12
CA ASP A 65 -5.26 -9.66 -8.85
C ASP A 65 -4.04 -8.93 -8.34
N ALA A 66 -4.16 -7.64 -8.09
CA ALA A 66 -3.05 -6.86 -7.59
C ALA A 66 -2.73 -7.30 -6.17
N GLY A 67 -3.76 -7.56 -5.37
CA GLY A 67 -3.54 -7.98 -4.00
C GLY A 67 -2.77 -9.28 -3.90
N ARG A 68 -3.01 -10.20 -4.82
CA ARG A 68 -2.32 -11.46 -4.78
C ARG A 68 -0.85 -11.35 -5.06
N GLN A 69 -0.44 -10.28 -5.71
CA GLN A 69 0.94 -10.08 -6.04
C GLN A 69 1.69 -9.36 -4.95
N ILE A 70 1.00 -8.87 -3.93
CA ILE A 70 1.64 -8.16 -2.85
C ILE A 70 2.08 -9.18 -1.82
N ILE A 71 3.34 -9.56 -1.87
CA ILE A 71 3.89 -10.56 -0.96
C ILE A 71 5.07 -10.01 -0.17
N SER A 72 5.35 -8.74 -0.31
CA SER A 72 6.42 -8.11 0.45
C SER A 72 6.10 -6.65 0.64
N VAL A 73 6.84 -5.98 1.50
CA VAL A 73 6.64 -4.57 1.74
C VAL A 73 6.89 -3.80 0.45
N ARG A 74 7.92 -4.19 -0.29
CA ARG A 74 8.27 -3.52 -1.54
C ARG A 74 7.11 -3.56 -2.52
N GLU A 75 6.47 -4.69 -2.65
CA GLU A 75 5.37 -4.82 -3.58
C GLU A 75 4.14 -4.08 -3.10
N ALA A 76 3.96 -4.01 -1.78
CA ALA A 76 2.86 -3.22 -1.23
C ALA A 76 3.06 -1.75 -1.56
N VAL A 77 4.28 -1.26 -1.39
CA VAL A 77 4.58 0.14 -1.70
C VAL A 77 4.40 0.39 -3.20
N ALA A 78 4.90 -0.51 -4.03
CA ALA A 78 4.80 -0.34 -5.47
C ALA A 78 3.34 -0.35 -5.91
N GLY A 79 2.57 -1.29 -5.40
CA GLY A 79 1.15 -1.40 -5.76
C GLY A 79 0.36 -0.18 -5.34
N VAL A 80 0.59 0.29 -4.11
CA VAL A 80 -0.11 1.45 -3.62
C VAL A 80 0.28 2.68 -4.44
N SER A 81 1.57 2.83 -4.73
CA SER A 81 2.03 3.97 -5.51
C SER A 81 1.40 3.97 -6.89
N GLU A 82 1.31 2.81 -7.50
CA GLU A 82 0.73 2.69 -8.82
C GLU A 82 -0.75 3.04 -8.80
N LEU A 83 -1.48 2.55 -7.82
CA LEU A 83 -2.89 2.84 -7.72
C LEU A 83 -3.15 4.31 -7.40
N LEU A 84 -2.28 4.91 -6.61
CA LEU A 84 -2.43 6.33 -6.32
C LEU A 84 -2.17 7.15 -7.59
N ALA A 85 -1.21 6.75 -8.39
CA ALA A 85 -0.93 7.45 -9.62
C ALA A 85 -2.11 7.35 -10.58
N LYS A 86 -2.72 6.19 -10.66
CA LYS A 86 -3.88 6.02 -11.52
C LYS A 86 -5.04 6.83 -11.01
N LYS A 87 -5.21 6.91 -9.71
CA LYS A 87 -6.28 7.67 -9.14
C LYS A 87 -6.13 9.14 -9.48
N HIS A 88 -4.90 9.64 -9.41
CA HIS A 88 -4.65 11.03 -9.70
C HIS A 88 -4.78 11.32 -11.19
N ASP A 89 -4.39 10.37 -12.01
CA ASP A 89 -4.48 10.57 -13.45
C ASP A 89 -5.86 10.46 -13.96
N ALA A 90 -6.63 9.62 -13.39
CA ALA A 90 -7.93 9.31 -13.89
C ALA A 90 -9.09 10.00 -13.36
N PRO A 91 -8.99 10.94 -12.50
CA PRO A 91 -10.18 11.49 -11.91
C PRO A 91 -11.06 12.03 -12.97
N ALA A 92 -10.50 12.59 -13.95
CA ALA A 92 -11.29 13.15 -14.97
C ALA A 92 -11.95 12.09 -15.73
N GLN A 93 -11.29 11.03 -15.99
CA GLN A 93 -11.88 10.04 -16.70
C GLN A 93 -12.86 9.34 -16.02
N GLN A 94 -12.75 9.16 -14.90
CA GLN A 94 -13.67 8.46 -14.22
C GLN A 94 -14.91 9.02 -14.22
N SER A 95 -14.88 10.16 -14.32
CA SER A 95 -16.15 10.65 -14.26
C SER A 95 -16.92 10.14 -15.30
N GLN A 96 -16.43 9.43 -16.05
CA GLN A 96 -17.15 8.93 -16.80
C GLN A 96 -17.84 8.07 -16.73
N PRO A 97 -17.72 7.61 -16.54
CA PRO A 97 -18.39 6.79 -16.55
C PRO A 97 -19.47 6.76 -16.34
N GLY A 98 -19.52 6.80 -16.17
CA GLY A 98 -20.41 6.69 -15.90
C GLY A 98 -21.15 7.00 -16.29
N GLU A 99 -20.81 7.15 -16.50
CA GLU A 99 -21.35 7.32 -16.61
C GLU A 99 -21.90 7.48 -16.84
#